data_a66be5fb5c545e32ba62340fa1f7d0e0
#
_entry.id   a66be5fb5c545e32ba62340fa1f7d0e0
#
_cell.length_a   1.000
_cell.length_b   1.000
_cell.length_c   1.000
_cell.angle_alpha   90.00
_cell.angle_beta   90.00
_cell.angle_gamma   90.00
#
_symmetry.space_group_name_H-M   'P 1'
#
loop_
_entity.id
_entity.type
_entity.pdbx_description
1 polymer ?
#
loop_
_entity_poly.entity_id
_entity_poly.type
_entity_poly.pdbx_seq_one_letter_code
_entity_poly.pdbx_strand_id
1 'polypeptide(L)'
;LVFPMVTITYPLLKRIVETNRPVLMFSLPYNGHDWSHGAAFMQKGAKLQLIASGDLAALDPYVPLVRTIHHLKHSRVLLVSPPQTRPKTEAFAAAYGVSFGFPSYADLKAAYEAADRRQAEALADGLIGGAAKVVEPSREEIVQSLRLHLAITDVLRRERANAIAIDCLGGFGRKELPAYPCISFSKLNDAGLYGVCENDLESTMTQLLVTPFSGRPGFVSDPVFDTSRNEVIHAHCVSATRLKGIAGQPSPYMIRSHLEDHRGASMQVLAPAGEPVTVAKFADAATLMLSTGEALGNVDEERGCRTKIRTRVHDGEKLLASWGAALTSGPGMPGTRDLLHRVVFYGDHSREIAALGRLLGFQVVQEG
;
A
#
# COMPACT_ATOMS: atom_id res chain seq x y z
N LEU A 1 1.59 17.22 20.06
CA LEU A 1 3.00 17.36 20.42
C LEU A 1 3.09 17.84 21.87
N VAL A 2 3.89 17.15 22.69
CA VAL A 2 4.11 17.49 24.10
C VAL A 2 5.59 17.79 24.29
N PHE A 3 5.89 19.03 24.75
CA PHE A 3 7.21 19.44 25.18
C PHE A 3 7.17 19.72 26.67
N PRO A 4 7.69 18.82 27.53
CA PRO A 4 7.89 19.13 28.92
C PRO A 4 9.00 20.19 29.06
N MET A 5 8.64 21.40 29.49
CA MET A 5 9.59 22.46 29.75
C MET A 5 10.14 22.41 31.18
N VAL A 6 9.47 21.69 32.03
CA VAL A 6 9.82 21.35 33.40
C VAL A 6 9.39 19.93 33.68
N THR A 7 9.80 19.34 34.78
CA THR A 7 9.38 18.00 35.16
C THR A 7 7.85 17.87 35.12
N ILE A 8 7.35 17.07 34.14
CA ILE A 8 5.93 16.75 34.08
C ILE A 8 5.61 15.77 35.21
N THR A 9 4.56 16.06 35.94
CA THR A 9 4.05 15.09 36.92
C THR A 9 3.31 13.97 36.20
N TYR A 10 3.45 12.74 36.70
CA TYR A 10 2.73 11.57 36.20
C TYR A 10 1.21 11.82 35.97
N PRO A 11 0.47 12.50 36.88
CA PRO A 11 -0.96 12.75 36.66
C PRO A 11 -1.27 13.58 35.42
N LEU A 12 -0.44 14.55 35.05
CA LEU A 12 -0.66 15.35 33.85
C LEU A 12 -0.45 14.53 32.57
N LEU A 13 0.65 13.81 32.48
CA LEU A 13 0.93 12.94 31.33
C LEU A 13 -0.14 11.84 31.19
N LYS A 14 -0.60 11.28 32.32
CA LYS A 14 -1.70 10.31 32.35
C LYS A 14 -2.97 10.90 31.69
N ARG A 15 -3.38 12.11 32.06
CA ARG A 15 -4.55 12.77 31.46
C ARG A 15 -4.38 13.00 29.95
N ILE A 16 -3.17 13.36 29.50
CA ILE A 16 -2.88 13.52 28.06
C ILE A 16 -3.06 12.18 27.33
N VAL A 17 -2.47 11.12 27.85
CA VAL A 17 -2.53 9.77 27.27
C VAL A 17 -3.96 9.21 27.25
N GLU A 18 -4.74 9.46 28.31
CA GLU A 18 -6.15 9.04 28.42
C GLU A 18 -7.05 9.69 27.36
N THR A 19 -6.62 10.73 26.67
CA THR A 19 -7.35 11.26 25.50
C THR A 19 -7.41 10.30 24.34
N ASN A 20 -6.61 9.23 24.36
CA ASN A 20 -6.46 8.21 23.31
C ASN A 20 -6.08 8.80 21.93
N ARG A 21 -5.47 9.97 21.92
CA ARG A 21 -4.94 10.63 20.71
C ARG A 21 -3.46 10.29 20.52
N PRO A 22 -2.96 10.24 19.28
CA PRO A 22 -1.53 10.11 19.02
C PRO A 22 -0.73 11.23 19.72
N VAL A 23 0.27 10.86 20.50
CA VAL A 23 1.13 11.76 21.26
C VAL A 23 2.59 11.62 20.84
N LEU A 24 3.21 12.72 20.39
CA LEU A 24 4.66 12.83 20.29
C LEU A 24 5.15 13.55 21.55
N MET A 25 5.96 12.90 22.36
CA MET A 25 6.57 13.48 23.54
C MET A 25 8.06 13.69 23.30
N PHE A 26 8.49 14.95 23.33
CA PHE A 26 9.88 15.34 23.17
C PHE A 26 10.49 15.71 24.53
N SER A 27 11.41 14.88 25.02
CA SER A 27 12.07 15.08 26.32
C SER A 27 13.49 15.59 26.11
N LEU A 28 13.78 16.76 26.66
CA LEU A 28 15.12 17.36 26.63
C LEU A 28 16.03 16.71 27.71
N PRO A 29 17.35 16.55 27.44
CA PRO A 29 18.30 16.19 28.47
C PRO A 29 18.26 17.17 29.65
N TYR A 30 18.42 16.64 30.85
CA TYR A 30 18.45 17.42 32.10
C TYR A 30 17.11 18.10 32.48
N ASN A 31 16.01 17.81 31.78
CA ASN A 31 14.68 18.36 32.07
C ASN A 31 13.89 17.46 33.05
N GLY A 32 14.58 16.78 33.95
CA GLY A 32 14.01 15.87 34.92
C GLY A 32 13.95 14.41 34.39
N HIS A 33 13.09 13.61 35.00
CA HIS A 33 12.90 12.18 34.66
C HIS A 33 11.55 11.90 33.97
N ASP A 34 10.95 12.90 33.36
CA ASP A 34 9.66 12.81 32.63
C ASP A 34 9.69 11.74 31.51
N TRP A 35 10.85 11.54 30.87
CA TRP A 35 11.05 10.48 29.86
C TRP A 35 10.67 9.09 30.41
N SER A 36 10.91 8.82 31.70
CA SER A 36 10.59 7.52 32.31
C SER A 36 9.08 7.25 32.35
N HIS A 37 8.28 8.27 32.59
CA HIS A 37 6.82 8.16 32.50
C HIS A 37 6.35 7.94 31.06
N GLY A 38 6.94 8.67 30.10
CA GLY A 38 6.68 8.47 28.67
C GLY A 38 7.01 7.03 28.24
N ALA A 39 8.17 6.53 28.62
CA ALA A 39 8.58 5.15 28.35
C ALA A 39 7.61 4.13 28.97
N ALA A 40 7.20 4.32 30.21
CA ALA A 40 6.27 3.43 30.89
C ALA A 40 4.89 3.39 30.21
N PHE A 41 4.36 4.53 29.77
CA PHE A 41 3.11 4.57 29.01
C PHE A 41 3.24 3.93 27.63
N MET A 42 4.35 4.15 26.94
CA MET A 42 4.63 3.52 25.64
C MET A 42 4.70 1.98 25.77
N GLN A 43 5.36 1.46 26.81
CA GLN A 43 5.44 0.03 27.09
C GLN A 43 4.07 -0.59 27.43
N LYS A 44 3.14 0.20 27.95
CA LYS A 44 1.75 -0.22 28.21
C LYS A 44 0.83 -0.06 27.01
N GLY A 45 1.36 0.23 25.83
CA GLY A 45 0.59 0.34 24.58
C GLY A 45 -0.18 1.66 24.42
N ALA A 46 0.16 2.70 25.17
CA ALA A 46 -0.39 4.01 24.94
C ALA A 46 0.01 4.55 23.55
N LYS A 47 -0.88 5.29 22.89
CA LYS A 47 -0.61 5.93 21.59
C LYS A 47 0.40 7.06 21.72
N LEU A 48 1.63 6.68 22.12
CA LEU A 48 2.70 7.62 22.43
C LEU A 48 4.02 7.17 21.78
N GLN A 49 4.70 8.15 21.18
CA GLN A 49 6.10 8.04 20.76
C GLN A 49 6.93 9.01 21.58
N LEU A 50 7.86 8.46 22.37
CA LEU A 50 8.86 9.24 23.11
C LEU A 50 10.08 9.51 22.22
N ILE A 51 10.53 10.76 22.23
CA ILE A 51 11.76 11.22 21.58
C ILE A 51 12.57 11.91 22.67
N ALA A 52 13.70 11.32 23.04
CA ALA A 52 14.63 11.89 24.03
C ALA A 52 15.88 12.40 23.31
N SER A 53 16.01 13.73 23.19
CA SER A 53 17.10 14.33 22.42
C SER A 53 17.39 15.76 22.89
N GLY A 54 18.65 16.18 22.79
CA GLY A 54 19.06 17.59 22.89
C GLY A 54 18.91 18.37 21.58
N ASP A 55 18.60 17.69 20.48
CA ASP A 55 18.47 18.28 19.15
C ASP A 55 17.03 18.20 18.67
N LEU A 56 16.44 19.35 18.35
CA LEU A 56 15.08 19.46 17.80
C LEU A 56 14.94 18.78 16.44
N ALA A 57 16.02 18.66 15.66
CA ALA A 57 16.01 17.93 14.39
C ALA A 57 15.63 16.44 14.55
N ALA A 58 15.73 15.90 15.77
CA ALA A 58 15.21 14.55 16.08
C ALA A 58 13.66 14.42 15.90
N LEU A 59 12.94 15.53 15.75
CA LEU A 59 11.51 15.55 15.39
C LEU A 59 11.26 15.38 13.89
N ASP A 60 12.21 15.71 13.03
CA ASP A 60 12.03 15.75 11.57
C ASP A 60 11.50 14.44 10.99
N PRO A 61 12.00 13.26 11.42
CA PRO A 61 11.49 11.97 10.92
C PRO A 61 10.00 11.71 11.27
N TYR A 62 9.47 12.39 12.28
CA TYR A 62 8.09 12.20 12.74
C TYR A 62 7.08 13.15 12.07
N VAL A 63 7.54 14.22 11.43
CA VAL A 63 6.65 15.16 10.72
C VAL A 63 5.88 14.48 9.57
N PRO A 64 6.52 13.66 8.70
CA PRO A 64 5.79 12.90 7.69
C PRO A 64 4.78 11.91 8.30
N LEU A 65 5.08 11.34 9.47
CA LEU A 65 4.17 10.40 10.14
C LEU A 65 2.90 11.10 10.64
N VAL A 66 3.02 12.31 11.15
CA VAL A 66 1.84 13.13 11.54
C VAL A 66 1.00 13.48 10.31
N ARG A 67 1.64 13.81 9.18
CA ARG A 67 0.94 14.01 7.90
C ARG A 67 0.21 12.76 7.45
N THR A 68 0.81 11.58 7.62
CA THR A 68 0.16 10.28 7.31
C THR A 68 -1.08 10.07 8.17
N ILE A 69 -1.02 10.34 9.47
CA ILE A 69 -2.19 10.24 10.37
C ILE A 69 -3.32 11.18 9.91
N HIS A 70 -2.97 12.39 9.49
CA HIS A 70 -3.93 13.33 8.92
C HIS A 70 -4.48 12.84 7.57
N HIS A 71 -3.63 12.32 6.69
CA HIS A 71 -4.01 11.77 5.39
C HIS A 71 -5.02 10.63 5.53
N LEU A 72 -4.78 9.66 6.42
CA LEU A 72 -5.71 8.56 6.69
C LEU A 72 -7.12 9.07 7.04
N LYS A 73 -7.23 10.05 7.95
CA LYS A 73 -8.53 10.63 8.37
C LYS A 73 -9.29 11.34 7.25
N HIS A 74 -8.60 11.77 6.20
CA HIS A 74 -9.19 12.47 5.06
C HIS A 74 -9.25 11.59 3.82
N SER A 75 -8.85 10.32 3.93
CA SER A 75 -8.93 9.36 2.84
C SER A 75 -10.32 8.77 2.71
N ARG A 76 -10.73 8.56 1.45
CA ARG A 76 -11.92 7.83 1.08
C ARG A 76 -11.53 6.72 0.11
N VAL A 77 -11.90 5.50 0.44
CA VAL A 77 -11.63 4.29 -0.34
C VAL A 77 -12.92 3.84 -1.02
N LEU A 78 -12.86 3.61 -2.31
CA LEU A 78 -13.94 3.00 -3.07
C LEU A 78 -13.69 1.50 -3.25
N LEU A 79 -14.70 0.69 -2.97
CA LEU A 79 -14.66 -0.76 -3.11
C LEU A 79 -15.69 -1.20 -4.14
N VAL A 80 -15.21 -1.65 -5.30
CA VAL A 80 -16.06 -2.13 -6.39
C VAL A 80 -16.10 -3.66 -6.34
N SER A 81 -17.15 -4.19 -5.72
CA SER A 81 -17.38 -5.63 -5.58
C SER A 81 -18.86 -5.92 -5.31
N PRO A 82 -19.32 -7.16 -5.57
CA PRO A 82 -20.67 -7.57 -5.17
C PRO A 82 -20.84 -7.45 -3.65
N PRO A 83 -22.05 -7.14 -3.14
CA PRO A 83 -22.29 -6.98 -1.71
C PRO A 83 -21.84 -8.17 -0.86
N GLN A 84 -21.99 -9.40 -1.36
CA GLN A 84 -21.64 -10.64 -0.65
C GLN A 84 -20.12 -10.88 -0.52
N THR A 85 -19.30 -10.26 -1.37
CA THR A 85 -17.84 -10.37 -1.34
C THR A 85 -17.16 -9.08 -0.85
N ARG A 86 -17.97 -8.14 -0.34
CA ARG A 86 -17.49 -6.84 0.13
C ARG A 86 -16.65 -7.02 1.40
N PRO A 87 -15.43 -6.46 1.46
CA PRO A 87 -14.63 -6.49 2.66
C PRO A 87 -15.31 -5.77 3.83
N LYS A 88 -14.97 -6.19 5.05
CA LYS A 88 -15.43 -5.52 6.28
C LYS A 88 -14.60 -4.26 6.51
N THR A 89 -15.24 -3.11 6.51
CA THR A 89 -14.59 -1.80 6.56
C THR A 89 -14.65 -1.13 7.93
N GLU A 90 -15.54 -1.60 8.82
CA GLU A 90 -15.89 -0.92 10.06
C GLU A 90 -14.69 -0.79 11.02
N ALA A 91 -13.86 -1.83 11.10
CA ALA A 91 -12.68 -1.83 11.96
C ALA A 91 -11.64 -0.79 11.49
N PHE A 92 -11.37 -0.71 10.18
CA PHE A 92 -10.48 0.29 9.61
C PHE A 92 -11.03 1.71 9.73
N ALA A 93 -12.34 1.90 9.50
CA ALA A 93 -12.99 3.20 9.70
C ALA A 93 -12.86 3.67 11.16
N ALA A 94 -13.11 2.80 12.11
CA ALA A 94 -13.00 3.12 13.54
C ALA A 94 -11.56 3.40 13.98
N ALA A 95 -10.58 2.61 13.50
CA ALA A 95 -9.19 2.73 13.90
C ALA A 95 -8.50 3.95 13.29
N TYR A 96 -8.76 4.26 12.02
CA TYR A 96 -7.97 5.23 11.22
C TYR A 96 -8.77 6.43 10.75
N GLY A 97 -10.10 6.41 10.87
CA GLY A 97 -10.97 7.48 10.40
C GLY A 97 -11.15 7.53 8.89
N VAL A 98 -10.73 6.50 8.15
CA VAL A 98 -10.92 6.37 6.71
C VAL A 98 -12.40 6.18 6.40
N SER A 99 -12.91 6.83 5.38
CA SER A 99 -14.28 6.65 4.89
C SER A 99 -14.33 5.72 3.68
N PHE A 100 -15.46 5.05 3.48
CA PHE A 100 -15.62 4.07 2.41
C PHE A 100 -16.82 4.41 1.53
N GLY A 101 -16.72 4.04 0.25
CA GLY A 101 -17.79 4.09 -0.73
C GLY A 101 -17.86 2.79 -1.52
N PHE A 102 -19.03 2.48 -2.07
CA PHE A 102 -19.29 1.18 -2.70
C PHE A 102 -19.97 1.36 -4.06
N PRO A 103 -19.29 1.99 -5.04
CA PRO A 103 -19.83 2.07 -6.39
C PRO A 103 -20.01 0.66 -6.97
N SER A 104 -21.03 0.50 -7.80
CA SER A 104 -21.31 -0.75 -8.49
C SER A 104 -20.49 -0.88 -9.78
N TYR A 105 -20.42 -2.09 -10.34
CA TYR A 105 -19.89 -2.27 -11.70
C TYR A 105 -20.69 -1.51 -12.74
N ALA A 106 -22.01 -1.34 -12.54
CA ALA A 106 -22.85 -0.54 -13.43
C ALA A 106 -22.46 0.94 -13.42
N ASP A 107 -22.12 1.50 -12.24
CA ASP A 107 -21.63 2.89 -12.14
C ASP A 107 -20.29 3.06 -12.87
N LEU A 108 -19.39 2.09 -12.72
CA LEU A 108 -18.10 2.09 -13.41
C LEU A 108 -18.29 1.94 -14.93
N LYS A 109 -19.18 1.07 -15.37
CA LYS A 109 -19.53 0.88 -16.79
C LYS A 109 -20.15 2.15 -17.39
N ALA A 110 -21.08 2.79 -16.70
CA ALA A 110 -21.66 4.05 -17.15
C ALA A 110 -20.59 5.15 -17.27
N ALA A 111 -19.66 5.25 -16.31
CA ALA A 111 -18.54 6.17 -16.40
C ALA A 111 -17.61 5.83 -17.58
N TYR A 112 -17.37 4.54 -17.86
CA TYR A 112 -16.60 4.10 -19.03
C TYR A 112 -17.27 4.49 -20.35
N GLU A 113 -18.56 4.30 -20.46
CA GLU A 113 -19.33 4.67 -21.67
C GLU A 113 -19.29 6.17 -21.92
N ALA A 114 -19.33 6.98 -20.86
CA ALA A 114 -19.23 8.43 -20.91
C ALA A 114 -17.81 8.97 -21.14
N ALA A 115 -16.78 8.16 -20.90
CA ALA A 115 -15.41 8.61 -21.02
C ALA A 115 -15.01 8.91 -22.47
N ASP A 116 -14.31 10.04 -22.66
CA ASP A 116 -13.89 10.52 -23.99
C ASP A 116 -12.86 9.58 -24.63
N ARG A 117 -13.29 8.95 -25.73
CA ARG A 117 -12.45 8.03 -26.49
C ARG A 117 -11.21 8.71 -27.08
N ARG A 118 -11.31 9.95 -27.55
CA ARG A 118 -10.15 10.67 -28.15
C ARG A 118 -9.10 10.96 -27.09
N GLN A 119 -9.54 11.30 -25.89
CA GLN A 119 -8.61 11.47 -24.76
C GLN A 119 -7.93 10.14 -24.40
N ALA A 120 -8.66 9.03 -24.40
CA ALA A 120 -8.09 7.70 -24.18
C ALA A 120 -7.07 7.31 -25.27
N GLU A 121 -7.35 7.63 -26.54
CA GLU A 121 -6.44 7.41 -27.67
C GLU A 121 -5.14 8.21 -27.51
N ALA A 122 -5.24 9.48 -27.15
CA ALA A 122 -4.06 10.32 -26.89
C ALA A 122 -3.20 9.80 -25.72
N LEU A 123 -3.84 9.32 -24.64
CA LEU A 123 -3.14 8.67 -23.52
C LEU A 123 -2.50 7.35 -23.94
N ALA A 124 -3.14 6.57 -24.82
CA ALA A 124 -2.61 5.32 -25.34
C ALA A 124 -1.37 5.58 -26.23
N ASP A 125 -1.40 6.56 -27.08
CA ASP A 125 -0.27 6.91 -27.92
C ASP A 125 0.92 7.39 -27.07
N GLY A 126 0.68 8.18 -26.02
CA GLY A 126 1.70 8.57 -25.07
C GLY A 126 2.28 7.38 -24.28
N LEU A 127 1.43 6.44 -23.83
CA LEU A 127 1.88 5.25 -23.10
C LEU A 127 2.68 4.30 -24.02
N ILE A 128 2.24 4.09 -25.26
CA ILE A 128 2.94 3.29 -26.27
C ILE A 128 4.29 3.94 -26.61
N GLY A 129 4.32 5.26 -26.83
CA GLY A 129 5.56 5.98 -27.15
C GLY A 129 6.60 5.98 -26.03
N GLY A 130 6.16 5.85 -24.75
CA GLY A 130 7.05 5.74 -23.60
C GLY A 130 7.46 4.30 -23.23
N ALA A 131 6.85 3.29 -23.83
CA ALA A 131 7.14 1.89 -23.55
C ALA A 131 8.41 1.42 -24.26
N ALA A 132 9.24 0.62 -23.59
CA ALA A 132 10.36 -0.06 -24.22
C ALA A 132 9.91 -1.04 -25.32
N LYS A 133 8.73 -1.66 -25.12
CA LYS A 133 8.12 -2.58 -26.07
C LYS A 133 6.62 -2.73 -25.80
N VAL A 134 5.82 -2.90 -26.84
CA VAL A 134 4.46 -3.47 -26.79
C VAL A 134 4.58 -4.90 -27.29
N VAL A 135 4.13 -5.89 -26.52
CA VAL A 135 4.37 -7.31 -26.83
C VAL A 135 3.13 -7.97 -27.40
N GLU A 136 2.09 -8.14 -26.60
CA GLU A 136 0.89 -8.87 -27.05
C GLU A 136 -0.30 -7.94 -27.37
N PRO A 137 -0.65 -6.92 -26.52
CA PRO A 137 -1.91 -6.23 -26.71
C PRO A 137 -1.94 -5.36 -27.95
N SER A 138 -3.09 -5.34 -28.59
CA SER A 138 -3.40 -4.41 -29.68
C SER A 138 -3.48 -2.99 -29.14
N ARG A 139 -3.32 -1.98 -30.03
CA ARG A 139 -3.56 -0.57 -29.67
C ARG A 139 -4.96 -0.37 -29.13
N GLU A 140 -5.96 -1.07 -29.66
CA GLU A 140 -7.36 -0.95 -29.20
C GLU A 140 -7.54 -1.43 -27.76
N GLU A 141 -6.92 -2.52 -27.34
CA GLU A 141 -6.97 -2.98 -25.96
C GLU A 141 -6.30 -2.00 -24.99
N ILE A 142 -5.22 -1.34 -25.43
CA ILE A 142 -4.57 -0.27 -24.66
C ILE A 142 -5.50 0.95 -24.53
N VAL A 143 -6.17 1.34 -25.62
CA VAL A 143 -7.16 2.43 -25.61
C VAL A 143 -8.33 2.11 -24.67
N GLN A 144 -8.85 0.89 -24.70
CA GLN A 144 -9.92 0.44 -23.80
C GLN A 144 -9.49 0.50 -22.34
N SER A 145 -8.29 0.04 -22.01
CA SER A 145 -7.75 0.11 -20.66
C SER A 145 -7.57 1.57 -20.18
N LEU A 146 -7.16 2.47 -21.06
CA LEU A 146 -7.03 3.89 -20.73
C LEU A 146 -8.37 4.63 -20.70
N ARG A 147 -9.35 4.20 -21.47
CA ARG A 147 -10.74 4.69 -21.34
C ARG A 147 -11.31 4.29 -19.96
N LEU A 148 -11.01 3.07 -19.48
CA LEU A 148 -11.36 2.67 -18.13
C LEU A 148 -10.60 3.48 -17.06
N HIS A 149 -9.33 3.85 -17.31
CA HIS A 149 -8.60 4.74 -16.43
C HIS A 149 -9.25 6.11 -16.29
N LEU A 150 -9.74 6.70 -17.38
CA LEU A 150 -10.50 7.94 -17.35
C LEU A 150 -11.79 7.79 -16.54
N ALA A 151 -12.51 6.68 -16.73
CA ALA A 151 -13.72 6.37 -15.97
C ALA A 151 -13.45 6.24 -14.46
N ILE A 152 -12.42 5.48 -14.09
CA ILE A 152 -12.01 5.31 -12.68
C ILE A 152 -11.63 6.67 -12.07
N THR A 153 -10.87 7.48 -12.79
CA THR A 153 -10.47 8.82 -12.33
C THR A 153 -11.66 9.73 -12.14
N ASP A 154 -12.67 9.68 -13.03
CA ASP A 154 -13.90 10.44 -12.89
C ASP A 154 -14.73 9.98 -11.68
N VAL A 155 -14.86 8.67 -11.45
CA VAL A 155 -15.55 8.12 -10.28
C VAL A 155 -14.84 8.56 -8.99
N LEU A 156 -13.50 8.46 -8.92
CA LEU A 156 -12.71 8.93 -7.77
C LEU A 156 -12.98 10.43 -7.50
N ARG A 157 -12.98 11.26 -8.54
CA ARG A 157 -13.21 12.70 -8.42
C ARG A 157 -14.62 13.02 -7.93
N ARG A 158 -15.66 12.37 -8.49
CA ARG A 158 -17.07 12.56 -8.08
C ARG A 158 -17.31 12.15 -6.64
N GLU A 159 -16.71 11.04 -6.23
CA GLU A 159 -16.81 10.50 -4.87
C GLU A 159 -15.87 11.19 -3.88
N ARG A 160 -15.01 12.14 -4.33
CA ARG A 160 -13.95 12.76 -3.52
C ARG A 160 -13.07 11.71 -2.83
N ALA A 161 -12.74 10.66 -3.56
CA ALA A 161 -11.95 9.54 -3.09
C ALA A 161 -10.52 9.60 -3.64
N ASN A 162 -9.58 9.03 -2.90
CA ASN A 162 -8.18 8.92 -3.29
C ASN A 162 -7.70 7.48 -3.47
N ALA A 163 -8.56 6.51 -3.16
CA ALA A 163 -8.25 5.09 -3.31
C ALA A 163 -9.43 4.33 -3.95
N ILE A 164 -9.11 3.32 -4.75
CA ILE A 164 -10.08 2.38 -5.31
C ILE A 164 -9.52 0.97 -5.32
N ALA A 165 -10.29 0.00 -4.86
CA ALA A 165 -10.02 -1.42 -5.04
C ALA A 165 -11.18 -2.07 -5.80
N ILE A 166 -10.85 -2.90 -6.79
CA ILE A 166 -11.84 -3.53 -7.68
C ILE A 166 -11.67 -5.06 -7.63
N ASP A 167 -12.75 -5.79 -7.39
CA ASP A 167 -12.81 -7.24 -7.62
C ASP A 167 -12.74 -7.52 -9.13
N CYS A 168 -11.53 -7.44 -9.70
CA CYS A 168 -11.34 -7.51 -11.15
C CYS A 168 -11.54 -8.94 -11.67
N LEU A 169 -11.02 -9.98 -11.00
CA LEU A 169 -11.19 -11.36 -11.42
C LEU A 169 -12.65 -11.79 -11.40
N GLY A 170 -13.37 -11.50 -10.29
CA GLY A 170 -14.79 -11.73 -10.23
C GLY A 170 -15.58 -10.92 -11.26
N GLY A 171 -15.21 -9.65 -11.48
CA GLY A 171 -15.81 -8.78 -12.49
C GLY A 171 -15.62 -9.29 -13.92
N PHE A 172 -14.44 -9.85 -14.25
CA PHE A 172 -14.22 -10.50 -15.55
C PHE A 172 -15.04 -11.78 -15.69
N GLY A 173 -15.03 -12.64 -14.67
CA GLY A 173 -15.82 -13.88 -14.69
C GLY A 173 -17.31 -13.64 -14.91
N ARG A 174 -17.83 -12.54 -14.34
CA ARG A 174 -19.25 -12.14 -14.52
C ARG A 174 -19.51 -11.23 -15.73
N LYS A 175 -18.45 -10.85 -16.48
CA LYS A 175 -18.51 -9.92 -17.63
C LYS A 175 -19.07 -8.53 -17.25
N GLU A 176 -18.79 -8.07 -16.05
CA GLU A 176 -19.25 -6.79 -15.52
C GLU A 176 -18.23 -5.65 -15.77
N LEU A 177 -16.94 -5.98 -15.92
CA LEU A 177 -15.91 -4.99 -16.26
C LEU A 177 -15.83 -4.79 -17.78
N PRO A 178 -15.82 -3.51 -18.23
CA PRO A 178 -15.76 -3.19 -19.67
C PRO A 178 -14.36 -3.32 -20.26
N ALA A 179 -13.30 -3.27 -19.44
CA ALA A 179 -11.90 -3.38 -19.83
C ALA A 179 -11.03 -3.75 -18.62
N TYR A 180 -9.73 -4.01 -18.85
CA TYR A 180 -8.77 -4.38 -17.80
C TYR A 180 -8.26 -3.16 -17.03
N PRO A 181 -8.37 -3.14 -15.68
CA PRO A 181 -7.98 -1.98 -14.86
C PRO A 181 -6.48 -1.92 -14.54
N CYS A 182 -5.68 -2.91 -14.95
CA CYS A 182 -4.28 -3.06 -14.56
C CYS A 182 -3.44 -1.81 -14.83
N ILE A 183 -3.52 -1.24 -16.06
CA ILE A 183 -2.86 0.02 -16.40
C ILE A 183 -3.38 1.17 -15.53
N SER A 184 -4.68 1.19 -15.23
CA SER A 184 -5.24 2.24 -14.37
C SER A 184 -4.65 2.21 -12.97
N PHE A 185 -4.50 1.04 -12.36
CA PHE A 185 -3.88 0.92 -11.05
C PHE A 185 -2.43 1.39 -11.06
N SER A 186 -1.64 1.00 -12.06
CA SER A 186 -0.26 1.48 -12.21
C SER A 186 -0.21 3.01 -12.30
N LYS A 187 -1.06 3.63 -13.13
CA LYS A 187 -1.10 5.08 -13.31
C LYS A 187 -1.61 5.83 -12.07
N LEU A 188 -2.58 5.29 -11.35
CA LEU A 188 -3.06 5.87 -10.09
C LEU A 188 -1.94 5.88 -9.05
N ASN A 189 -1.24 4.76 -8.90
CA ASN A 189 -0.13 4.63 -7.97
C ASN A 189 1.04 5.58 -8.35
N ASP A 190 1.34 5.76 -9.63
CA ASP A 190 2.31 6.76 -10.12
C ASP A 190 1.90 8.20 -9.81
N ALA A 191 0.60 8.48 -9.73
CA ALA A 191 0.05 9.79 -9.42
C ALA A 191 -0.12 10.05 -7.90
N GLY A 192 0.26 9.11 -7.03
CA GLY A 192 0.07 9.23 -5.58
C GLY A 192 -1.37 9.01 -5.13
N LEU A 193 -2.20 8.44 -6.00
CA LEU A 193 -3.47 7.83 -5.65
C LEU A 193 -3.27 6.33 -5.40
N TYR A 194 -4.33 5.62 -5.05
CA TYR A 194 -4.20 4.21 -4.68
C TYR A 194 -5.16 3.36 -5.52
N GLY A 195 -4.59 2.60 -6.45
CA GLY A 195 -5.30 1.62 -7.26
C GLY A 195 -4.89 0.21 -6.87
N VAL A 196 -5.86 -0.63 -6.45
CA VAL A 196 -5.60 -1.96 -5.92
C VAL A 196 -6.45 -3.01 -6.62
N CYS A 197 -5.82 -4.12 -6.96
CA CYS A 197 -6.42 -5.27 -7.59
C CYS A 197 -7.16 -6.15 -6.58
N GLU A 198 -8.09 -6.99 -7.09
CA GLU A 198 -8.75 -8.06 -6.34
C GLU A 198 -9.50 -7.64 -5.07
N ASN A 199 -9.92 -6.36 -5.02
CA ASN A 199 -10.69 -5.82 -3.89
C ASN A 199 -9.98 -6.02 -2.53
N ASP A 200 -8.63 -5.97 -2.53
CA ASP A 200 -7.81 -6.16 -1.33
C ASP A 200 -7.79 -4.88 -0.48
N LEU A 201 -8.65 -4.86 0.54
CA LEU A 201 -8.75 -3.75 1.48
C LEU A 201 -7.48 -3.59 2.31
N GLU A 202 -6.90 -4.68 2.79
CA GLU A 202 -5.72 -4.70 3.65
C GLU A 202 -4.50 -4.13 2.92
N SER A 203 -4.29 -4.50 1.66
CA SER A 203 -3.24 -3.91 0.82
C SER A 203 -3.52 -2.44 0.50
N THR A 204 -4.79 -2.06 0.31
CA THR A 204 -5.18 -0.65 0.12
C THR A 204 -4.83 0.17 1.36
N MET A 205 -5.18 -0.30 2.54
CA MET A 205 -4.88 0.37 3.81
C MET A 205 -3.37 0.43 4.08
N THR A 206 -2.62 -0.59 3.67
CA THR A 206 -1.16 -0.61 3.77
C THR A 206 -0.53 0.48 2.88
N GLN A 207 -1.01 0.65 1.66
CA GLN A 207 -0.55 1.73 0.80
C GLN A 207 -0.91 3.11 1.36
N LEU A 208 -2.14 3.30 1.87
CA LEU A 208 -2.57 4.53 2.53
C LEU A 208 -1.73 4.87 3.77
N LEU A 209 -1.16 3.86 4.44
CA LEU A 209 -0.27 4.05 5.58
C LEU A 209 1.15 4.43 5.15
N VAL A 210 1.74 3.72 4.18
CA VAL A 210 3.18 3.81 3.90
C VAL A 210 3.52 4.88 2.87
N THR A 211 2.76 4.98 1.79
CA THR A 211 3.05 5.91 0.69
C THR A 211 3.11 7.38 1.11
N PRO A 212 2.25 7.91 2.03
CA PRO A 212 2.27 9.33 2.36
C PRO A 212 3.55 9.81 3.05
N PHE A 213 4.19 8.98 3.87
CA PHE A 213 5.44 9.37 4.53
C PHE A 213 6.67 8.99 3.70
N SER A 214 6.61 7.88 2.95
CA SER A 214 7.73 7.41 2.14
C SER A 214 7.86 8.17 0.81
N GLY A 215 6.74 8.73 0.29
CA GLY A 215 6.67 9.27 -1.06
C GLY A 215 6.83 8.22 -2.16
N ARG A 216 6.74 6.93 -1.83
CA ARG A 216 6.95 5.81 -2.73
C ARG A 216 5.68 4.98 -2.87
N PRO A 217 5.23 4.68 -4.09
CA PRO A 217 4.06 3.85 -4.30
C PRO A 217 4.34 2.41 -3.89
N GLY A 218 3.33 1.75 -3.32
CA GLY A 218 3.38 0.33 -3.02
C GLY A 218 3.08 -0.52 -4.25
N PHE A 219 3.77 -1.66 -4.36
CA PHE A 219 3.49 -2.69 -5.35
C PHE A 219 2.80 -3.87 -4.67
N VAL A 220 1.50 -4.00 -4.85
CA VAL A 220 0.74 -5.18 -4.42
C VAL A 220 1.17 -6.36 -5.26
N SER A 221 1.54 -7.47 -4.62
CA SER A 221 2.17 -8.60 -5.31
C SER A 221 1.88 -9.94 -4.66
N ASP A 222 1.89 -10.99 -5.46
CA ASP A 222 1.87 -12.39 -5.03
C ASP A 222 3.30 -12.89 -4.82
N PRO A 223 3.65 -13.37 -3.62
CA PRO A 223 4.99 -13.88 -3.34
C PRO A 223 5.17 -15.30 -3.86
N VAL A 224 6.35 -15.55 -4.42
CA VAL A 224 6.84 -16.89 -4.76
C VAL A 224 8.19 -17.09 -4.07
N PHE A 225 8.31 -18.10 -3.25
CA PHE A 225 9.51 -18.37 -2.45
C PHE A 225 10.52 -19.24 -3.20
N ASP A 226 11.79 -18.88 -3.13
CA ASP A 226 12.95 -19.71 -3.43
C ASP A 226 13.86 -19.72 -2.21
N THR A 227 13.59 -20.61 -1.26
CA THR A 227 14.35 -20.68 0.01
C THR A 227 15.79 -21.14 -0.22
N SER A 228 16.08 -21.85 -1.30
CA SER A 228 17.44 -22.28 -1.65
C SER A 228 18.39 -21.11 -1.95
N ARG A 229 17.83 -19.96 -2.30
CA ARG A 229 18.56 -18.71 -2.60
C ARG A 229 18.31 -17.61 -1.59
N ASN A 230 17.46 -17.81 -0.59
CA ASN A 230 16.93 -16.78 0.27
C ASN A 230 16.26 -15.66 -0.54
N GLU A 231 15.44 -16.02 -1.52
CA GLU A 231 14.79 -15.06 -2.40
C GLU A 231 13.26 -15.21 -2.35
N VAL A 232 12.58 -14.06 -2.51
CA VAL A 232 11.14 -14.00 -2.77
C VAL A 232 10.93 -13.23 -4.08
N ILE A 233 10.12 -13.80 -4.96
CA ILE A 233 9.70 -13.15 -6.19
C ILE A 233 8.31 -12.57 -5.95
N HIS A 234 8.17 -11.27 -6.08
CA HIS A 234 6.92 -10.54 -5.95
C HIS A 234 6.35 -10.28 -7.34
N ALA A 235 5.26 -10.95 -7.68
CA ALA A 235 4.71 -10.95 -9.03
C ALA A 235 3.29 -10.35 -9.06
N HIS A 236 3.01 -9.40 -9.95
CA HIS A 236 1.67 -8.91 -10.26
C HIS A 236 1.62 -8.09 -11.57
N CYS A 237 0.41 -7.71 -12.00
CA CYS A 237 0.18 -6.94 -13.24
C CYS A 237 -0.06 -5.44 -13.01
N VAL A 238 0.15 -4.91 -11.79
CA VAL A 238 -0.32 -3.57 -11.36
C VAL A 238 0.78 -2.66 -10.80
N SER A 239 2.05 -2.95 -11.10
CA SER A 239 3.17 -2.16 -10.59
C SER A 239 3.13 -0.71 -11.08
N ALA A 240 3.37 0.23 -10.17
CA ALA A 240 3.73 1.59 -10.52
C ALA A 240 5.08 1.62 -11.26
N THR A 241 5.29 2.63 -12.11
CA THR A 241 6.60 2.84 -12.75
C THR A 241 7.53 3.65 -11.85
N ARG A 242 7.00 4.49 -10.96
CA ARG A 242 7.74 5.40 -10.09
C ARG A 242 8.13 4.77 -8.74
N LEU A 243 8.63 3.54 -8.78
CA LEU A 243 8.91 2.72 -7.59
C LEU A 243 9.85 3.41 -6.58
N LYS A 244 10.79 4.25 -7.05
CA LYS A 244 11.74 4.99 -6.20
C LYS A 244 11.18 6.31 -5.64
N GLY A 245 9.97 6.68 -6.00
CA GLY A 245 9.30 7.88 -5.51
C GLY A 245 8.38 8.51 -6.55
N ILE A 246 7.22 8.98 -6.11
CA ILE A 246 6.19 9.60 -6.97
C ILE A 246 6.74 10.82 -7.73
N ALA A 247 7.63 11.59 -7.10
CA ALA A 247 8.29 12.73 -7.73
C ALA A 247 9.52 12.33 -8.60
N GLY A 248 9.93 11.06 -8.57
CA GLY A 248 11.10 10.56 -9.27
C GLY A 248 10.85 10.24 -10.76
N GLN A 249 11.91 9.81 -11.44
CA GLN A 249 11.79 9.31 -12.81
C GLN A 249 11.10 7.94 -12.84
N PRO A 250 10.27 7.68 -13.85
CA PRO A 250 9.67 6.37 -14.02
C PRO A 250 10.73 5.32 -14.41
N SER A 251 10.59 4.12 -13.92
CA SER A 251 11.31 2.95 -14.41
C SER A 251 10.85 2.62 -15.84
N PRO A 252 11.71 2.08 -16.70
CA PRO A 252 11.31 1.58 -18.00
C PRO A 252 10.24 0.47 -17.84
N TYR A 253 9.37 0.33 -18.84
CA TYR A 253 8.30 -0.64 -18.82
C TYR A 253 7.99 -1.19 -20.20
N MET A 254 7.39 -2.35 -20.25
CA MET A 254 6.76 -2.94 -21.42
C MET A 254 5.26 -2.99 -21.23
N ILE A 255 4.49 -2.93 -22.32
CA ILE A 255 3.05 -3.15 -22.30
C ILE A 255 2.79 -4.60 -22.70
N ARG A 256 2.12 -5.33 -21.80
CA ARG A 256 1.81 -6.74 -21.92
C ARG A 256 0.29 -6.97 -21.80
N SER A 257 -0.18 -8.15 -22.24
CA SER A 257 -1.55 -8.58 -21.89
C SER A 257 -1.65 -8.97 -20.41
N HIS A 258 -2.88 -9.04 -19.87
CA HIS A 258 -3.10 -9.73 -18.60
C HIS A 258 -2.68 -11.19 -18.71
N LEU A 259 -2.05 -11.76 -17.68
CA LEU A 259 -1.43 -13.07 -17.83
C LEU A 259 -2.44 -14.21 -17.95
N GLU A 260 -3.46 -14.23 -17.08
CA GLU A 260 -4.31 -15.42 -16.90
C GLU A 260 -5.14 -15.76 -18.13
N ASP A 261 -5.55 -14.76 -18.91
CA ASP A 261 -6.40 -14.94 -20.09
C ASP A 261 -5.82 -14.36 -21.39
N HIS A 262 -4.61 -13.78 -21.31
CA HIS A 262 -3.88 -13.19 -22.45
C HIS A 262 -4.66 -12.10 -23.19
N ARG A 263 -5.50 -11.32 -22.47
CA ARG A 263 -6.32 -10.22 -23.00
C ARG A 263 -6.02 -8.91 -22.31
N GLY A 264 -6.55 -7.81 -22.87
CA GLY A 264 -6.41 -6.47 -22.34
C GLY A 264 -4.96 -6.03 -22.25
N ALA A 265 -4.71 -5.01 -21.43
CA ALA A 265 -3.39 -4.44 -21.31
C ALA A 265 -2.98 -4.22 -19.84
N SER A 266 -1.72 -4.55 -19.54
CA SER A 266 -1.06 -4.38 -18.25
C SER A 266 0.36 -3.86 -18.45
N MET A 267 1.06 -3.54 -17.36
CA MET A 267 2.43 -3.07 -17.41
C MET A 267 3.39 -4.09 -16.81
N GLN A 268 4.46 -4.39 -17.53
CA GLN A 268 5.63 -5.07 -17.00
C GLN A 268 6.70 -4.02 -16.72
N VAL A 269 6.88 -3.67 -15.47
CA VAL A 269 7.83 -2.65 -15.04
C VAL A 269 9.20 -3.27 -14.83
N LEU A 270 10.24 -2.63 -15.39
CA LEU A 270 11.63 -3.03 -15.21
C LEU A 270 12.15 -2.40 -13.91
N ALA A 271 11.99 -3.14 -12.83
CA ALA A 271 12.24 -2.67 -11.47
C ALA A 271 13.75 -2.49 -11.21
N PRO A 272 14.16 -1.41 -10.51
CA PRO A 272 15.55 -1.18 -10.16
C PRO A 272 16.05 -2.22 -9.13
N ALA A 273 17.36 -2.51 -9.15
CA ALA A 273 18.04 -3.37 -8.20
C ALA A 273 18.91 -2.56 -7.23
N GLY A 274 19.38 -3.22 -6.14
CA GLY A 274 20.35 -2.67 -5.19
C GLY A 274 19.76 -1.72 -4.15
N GLU A 275 18.45 -1.68 -4.02
CA GLU A 275 17.75 -0.85 -3.02
C GLU A 275 17.16 -1.75 -1.92
N PRO A 276 17.19 -1.31 -0.64
CA PRO A 276 16.39 -1.97 0.38
C PRO A 276 14.90 -1.91 0.02
N VAL A 277 14.15 -2.88 0.48
CA VAL A 277 12.69 -2.91 0.35
C VAL A 277 12.03 -3.25 1.68
N THR A 278 10.86 -2.71 1.87
CA THR A 278 9.93 -3.06 2.94
C THR A 278 8.75 -3.80 2.31
N VAL A 279 8.43 -4.95 2.85
CA VAL A 279 7.29 -5.77 2.42
C VAL A 279 6.30 -5.81 3.57
N ALA A 280 5.11 -5.27 3.36
CA ALA A 280 4.14 -5.11 4.45
C ALA A 280 2.71 -5.40 3.99
N LYS A 281 1.86 -5.81 4.93
CA LYS A 281 0.41 -5.89 4.74
C LYS A 281 -0.30 -5.87 6.08
N PHE A 282 -1.40 -5.14 6.19
CA PHE A 282 -2.31 -5.32 7.32
C PHE A 282 -2.90 -6.73 7.29
N ALA A 283 -2.83 -7.43 8.41
CA ALA A 283 -3.59 -8.66 8.62
C ALA A 283 -5.06 -8.32 8.96
N ASP A 284 -5.22 -7.29 9.76
CA ASP A 284 -6.48 -6.65 10.15
C ASP A 284 -6.20 -5.21 10.60
N ALA A 285 -7.22 -4.49 11.10
CA ALA A 285 -7.07 -3.12 11.54
C ALA A 285 -6.14 -2.93 12.78
N ALA A 286 -5.79 -4.00 13.47
CA ALA A 286 -4.96 -3.98 14.67
C ALA A 286 -3.55 -4.54 14.47
N THR A 287 -3.29 -5.21 13.34
CA THR A 287 -2.04 -5.96 13.12
C THR A 287 -1.50 -5.73 11.71
N LEU A 288 -0.24 -5.37 11.60
CA LEU A 288 0.48 -5.22 10.33
C LEU A 288 1.66 -6.19 10.30
N MET A 289 1.72 -7.03 9.28
CA MET A 289 2.83 -7.93 8.98
C MET A 289 3.92 -7.16 8.24
N LEU A 290 5.18 -7.41 8.58
CA LEU A 290 6.34 -6.68 8.07
C LEU A 290 7.53 -7.60 7.86
N SER A 291 8.16 -7.51 6.70
CA SER A 291 9.50 -8.03 6.45
C SER A 291 10.33 -7.04 5.64
N THR A 292 11.63 -7.25 5.59
CA THR A 292 12.56 -6.41 4.84
C THR A 292 13.46 -7.26 3.95
N GLY A 293 14.01 -6.65 2.92
CA GLY A 293 14.92 -7.32 1.99
C GLY A 293 15.65 -6.31 1.10
N GLU A 294 16.28 -6.82 0.06
CA GLU A 294 16.97 -6.05 -0.97
C GLU A 294 16.40 -6.40 -2.36
N ALA A 295 16.02 -5.40 -3.14
CA ALA A 295 15.57 -5.61 -4.51
C ALA A 295 16.74 -6.06 -5.40
N LEU A 296 16.58 -7.17 -6.09
CA LEU A 296 17.56 -7.72 -7.03
C LEU A 296 17.21 -7.45 -8.51
N GLY A 297 16.15 -6.67 -8.76
CA GLY A 297 15.61 -6.43 -10.10
C GLY A 297 14.58 -7.48 -10.51
N ASN A 298 14.34 -7.58 -11.81
CA ASN A 298 13.32 -8.49 -12.34
C ASN A 298 13.84 -9.91 -12.54
N VAL A 299 12.90 -10.86 -12.55
CA VAL A 299 13.11 -12.22 -13.05
C VAL A 299 12.65 -12.27 -14.51
N ASP A 300 13.49 -12.84 -15.37
CA ASP A 300 13.15 -13.17 -16.76
C ASP A 300 12.48 -14.56 -16.80
N GLU A 301 11.17 -14.57 -16.58
CA GLU A 301 10.33 -15.75 -16.55
C GLU A 301 8.95 -15.40 -17.12
N GLU A 302 8.49 -16.15 -18.10
CA GLU A 302 7.18 -15.89 -18.74
C GLU A 302 5.99 -16.43 -17.92
N ARG A 303 6.20 -17.41 -17.05
CA ARG A 303 5.15 -17.90 -16.15
C ARG A 303 4.90 -16.89 -15.02
N GLY A 304 3.67 -16.79 -14.56
CA GLY A 304 3.23 -15.85 -13.53
C GLY A 304 3.03 -14.42 -14.03
N CYS A 305 2.54 -13.53 -13.17
CA CYS A 305 2.18 -12.15 -13.50
C CYS A 305 3.35 -11.33 -14.09
N ARG A 306 3.03 -10.25 -14.79
CA ARG A 306 3.96 -9.57 -15.71
C ARG A 306 5.14 -8.88 -15.03
N THR A 307 4.90 -8.05 -14.00
CA THR A 307 5.99 -7.49 -13.20
C THR A 307 6.40 -8.51 -12.16
N LYS A 308 7.70 -8.85 -12.11
CA LYS A 308 8.27 -9.79 -11.14
C LYS A 308 9.50 -9.16 -10.53
N ILE A 309 9.38 -8.68 -9.29
CA ILE A 309 10.49 -8.12 -8.53
C ILE A 309 11.06 -9.21 -7.64
N ARG A 310 12.31 -9.56 -7.86
CA ARG A 310 13.04 -10.49 -7.01
C ARG A 310 13.67 -9.72 -5.85
N THR A 311 13.48 -10.22 -4.63
CA THR A 311 14.08 -9.66 -3.42
C THR A 311 14.90 -10.71 -2.72
N ARG A 312 16.06 -10.31 -2.16
CA ARG A 312 16.85 -11.12 -1.24
C ARG A 312 16.38 -10.85 0.18
N VAL A 313 16.15 -11.90 0.94
CA VAL A 313 15.82 -11.86 2.35
C VAL A 313 16.94 -12.46 3.18
N HIS A 314 16.98 -12.22 4.50
CA HIS A 314 18.04 -12.72 5.36
C HIS A 314 18.00 -14.26 5.48
N ASP A 315 16.80 -14.82 5.68
CA ASP A 315 16.56 -16.25 5.86
C ASP A 315 15.21 -16.62 5.23
N GLY A 316 15.25 -17.27 4.08
CA GLY A 316 14.06 -17.61 3.31
C GLY A 316 13.20 -18.69 3.96
N GLU A 317 13.83 -19.66 4.66
CA GLU A 317 13.09 -20.72 5.36
C GLU A 317 12.36 -20.16 6.59
N LYS A 318 13.04 -19.33 7.37
CA LYS A 318 12.45 -18.67 8.53
C LYS A 318 11.31 -17.74 8.13
N LEU A 319 11.49 -16.96 7.06
CA LEU A 319 10.45 -16.12 6.50
C LEU A 319 9.23 -16.93 6.08
N LEU A 320 9.43 -18.03 5.33
CA LEU A 320 8.33 -18.90 4.91
C LEU A 320 7.62 -19.53 6.10
N ALA A 321 8.36 -19.97 7.12
CA ALA A 321 7.80 -20.56 8.34
C ALA A 321 6.96 -19.58 9.17
N SER A 322 7.28 -18.28 9.11
CA SER A 322 6.54 -17.21 9.82
C SER A 322 5.51 -16.50 8.95
N TRP A 323 5.41 -16.85 7.66
CA TRP A 323 4.53 -16.18 6.72
C TRP A 323 3.06 -16.33 7.07
N GLY A 324 2.39 -15.21 7.27
CA GLY A 324 0.98 -15.19 7.64
C GLY A 324 0.71 -15.60 9.09
N ALA A 325 1.72 -15.67 9.96
CA ALA A 325 1.54 -16.04 11.37
C ALA A 325 0.51 -15.16 12.09
N ALA A 326 0.42 -13.88 11.74
CA ALA A 326 -0.58 -12.96 12.30
C ALA A 326 -2.03 -13.28 11.84
N LEU A 327 -2.21 -14.00 10.73
CA LEU A 327 -3.51 -14.36 10.17
C LEU A 327 -4.14 -15.57 10.87
N THR A 328 -3.34 -16.35 11.61
CA THR A 328 -3.79 -17.58 12.28
C THR A 328 -4.51 -17.32 13.62
N SER A 329 -4.61 -16.07 14.04
CA SER A 329 -5.22 -15.68 15.31
C SER A 329 -6.76 -15.78 15.33
N GLY A 330 -7.40 -16.02 14.17
CA GLY A 330 -8.85 -16.18 14.01
C GLY A 330 -9.32 -17.63 13.96
N PRO A 331 -10.64 -17.88 14.11
CA PRO A 331 -11.21 -19.21 13.95
C PRO A 331 -11.19 -19.62 12.47
N GLY A 332 -10.39 -20.61 12.14
CA GLY A 332 -10.28 -21.19 10.80
C GLY A 332 -8.94 -21.01 10.13
N MET A 333 -8.79 -21.57 8.93
CA MET A 333 -7.59 -21.37 8.11
C MET A 333 -7.66 -20.02 7.40
N PRO A 334 -6.54 -19.28 7.29
CA PRO A 334 -6.48 -18.08 6.45
C PRO A 334 -6.91 -18.40 5.02
N GLY A 335 -7.65 -17.50 4.40
CA GLY A 335 -7.96 -17.60 2.97
C GLY A 335 -6.69 -17.52 2.12
N THR A 336 -6.69 -18.13 0.95
CA THR A 336 -5.54 -18.08 0.04
C THR A 336 -5.10 -16.64 -0.24
N ARG A 337 -6.05 -15.72 -0.50
CA ARG A 337 -5.76 -14.31 -0.75
C ARG A 337 -5.15 -13.59 0.45
N ASP A 338 -5.47 -14.00 1.69
CA ASP A 338 -4.88 -13.40 2.90
C ASP A 338 -3.39 -13.76 3.02
N LEU A 339 -3.02 -14.97 2.59
CA LEU A 339 -1.63 -15.45 2.53
C LEU A 339 -0.87 -14.91 1.30
N LEU A 340 -1.57 -14.72 0.18
CA LEU A 340 -1.01 -14.07 -0.99
C LEU A 340 -0.76 -12.58 -0.71
N HIS A 341 -0.94 -11.73 -1.57
CA HIS A 341 -0.73 -10.29 -1.54
C HIS A 341 0.13 -9.77 -0.38
N ARG A 342 1.25 -9.20 -0.76
CA ARG A 342 2.07 -8.30 0.08
C ARG A 342 2.34 -7.04 -0.72
N VAL A 343 2.52 -5.93 -0.02
CA VAL A 343 2.83 -4.65 -0.65
C VAL A 343 4.31 -4.38 -0.49
N VAL A 344 5.02 -4.32 -1.61
CA VAL A 344 6.46 -4.02 -1.66
C VAL A 344 6.66 -2.52 -1.83
N PHE A 345 7.45 -1.91 -0.95
CA PHE A 345 7.89 -0.51 -1.03
C PHE A 345 9.41 -0.46 -1.14
N TYR A 346 9.93 0.34 -2.04
CA TYR A 346 11.36 0.62 -2.11
C TYR A 346 11.78 1.50 -0.93
N GLY A 347 12.87 1.13 -0.26
CA GLY A 347 13.36 1.72 0.99
C GLY A 347 13.07 0.85 2.21
N ASP A 348 13.90 1.02 3.25
CA ASP A 348 13.62 0.47 4.58
C ASP A 348 12.76 1.47 5.37
N HIS A 349 11.52 1.10 5.62
CA HIS A 349 10.51 1.89 6.31
C HIS A 349 10.10 1.27 7.65
N SER A 350 10.86 0.29 8.13
CA SER A 350 10.54 -0.50 9.34
C SER A 350 10.41 0.39 10.59
N ARG A 351 11.27 1.39 10.72
CA ARG A 351 11.27 2.33 11.87
C ARG A 351 10.04 3.23 11.88
N GLU A 352 9.70 3.79 10.73
CA GLU A 352 8.54 4.66 10.54
C GLU A 352 7.23 3.89 10.77
N ILE A 353 7.12 2.68 10.23
CA ILE A 353 5.96 1.80 10.42
C ILE A 353 5.82 1.43 11.91
N ALA A 354 6.92 1.09 12.61
CA ALA A 354 6.89 0.82 14.03
C ALA A 354 6.47 2.04 14.86
N ALA A 355 6.91 3.24 14.46
CA ALA A 355 6.49 4.48 15.12
C ALA A 355 5.00 4.78 14.88
N LEU A 356 4.50 4.57 13.66
CA LEU A 356 3.07 4.67 13.34
C LEU A 356 2.24 3.64 14.12
N GLY A 357 2.74 2.41 14.28
CA GLY A 357 2.11 1.40 15.11
C GLY A 357 1.89 1.90 16.54
N ARG A 358 2.91 2.48 17.16
CA ARG A 358 2.78 3.10 18.49
C ARG A 358 1.82 4.28 18.51
N LEU A 359 1.84 5.14 17.51
CA LEU A 359 0.99 6.33 17.45
C LEU A 359 -0.49 6.02 17.15
N LEU A 360 -0.75 4.99 16.35
CA LEU A 360 -2.10 4.62 15.91
C LEU A 360 -2.68 3.44 16.73
N GLY A 361 -1.84 2.66 17.41
CA GLY A 361 -2.25 1.56 18.29
C GLY A 361 -2.40 0.23 17.56
N PHE A 362 -1.71 0.01 16.44
CA PHE A 362 -1.61 -1.31 15.82
C PHE A 362 -0.28 -2.00 16.15
N GLN A 363 -0.30 -3.32 16.17
CA GLN A 363 0.91 -4.12 16.35
C GLN A 363 1.63 -4.34 15.02
N VAL A 364 2.96 -4.36 15.07
CA VAL A 364 3.79 -4.77 13.93
C VAL A 364 4.35 -6.16 14.24
N VAL A 365 3.99 -7.12 13.41
CA VAL A 365 4.49 -8.50 13.48
C VAL A 365 5.57 -8.70 12.43
N GLN A 366 6.77 -8.97 12.89
CA GLN A 366 7.89 -9.24 12.00
C GLN A 366 7.76 -10.64 11.40
N GLU A 367 7.83 -10.76 10.08
CA GLU A 367 7.96 -12.00 9.34
C GLU A 367 9.44 -12.18 8.94
N GLY A 368 10.04 -13.33 9.27
CA GLY A 368 11.45 -13.64 8.98
C GLY A 368 12.45 -13.45 10.12
#